data_565a6451f9f62afd08268e16062abb26
#
_entry.id   565a6451f9f62afd08268e16062abb26
#
_cell.length_a   1.000
_cell.length_b   1.000
_cell.length_c   1.000
_cell.angle_alpha   90.00
_cell.angle_beta   90.00
_cell.angle_gamma   90.00
#
_symmetry.space_group_name_H-M   'P 1'
#
loop_
_entity.id
_entity.type
_entity.pdbx_description
1 polymer ?
#
loop_
_entity_poly.entity_id
_entity_poly.type
_entity_poly.pdbx_seq_one_letter_code
_entity_poly.pdbx_strand_id
1 'polypeptide(L)'
;RNNICRAFQAAVVDVLYAKVQAALRQTGLTQLVVAGGVGANSALRAKLKTLNAEVFFPQHEWCTDNGAMIAYAAAQHLDKAHRANGFTVKPRWALDMAFQAA
;
A
#
# COMPACT_ATOMS: atom_id res chain seq x y z
N ARG A 1 -2.47 22.24 20.00
CA ARG A 1 -2.94 21.04 19.24
C ARG A 1 -2.29 20.96 17.85
N ASN A 2 -2.31 22.01 17.05
CA ASN A 2 -1.79 22.01 15.67
C ASN A 2 -0.29 21.67 15.59
N ASN A 3 0.52 22.13 16.53
CA ASN A 3 1.97 21.84 16.55
C ASN A 3 2.26 20.37 16.84
N ILE A 4 1.48 19.72 17.71
CA ILE A 4 1.63 18.30 18.02
C ILE A 4 1.28 17.44 16.79
N CYS A 5 0.16 17.71 16.14
CA CYS A 5 -0.24 16.98 14.93
C CYS A 5 0.81 17.15 13.81
N ARG A 6 1.35 18.34 13.68
CA ARG A 6 2.38 18.64 12.69
C ARG A 6 3.69 17.92 12.99
N ALA A 7 4.11 17.92 14.25
CA ALA A 7 5.30 17.19 14.70
C ALA A 7 5.13 15.68 14.52
N PHE A 8 3.97 15.14 14.87
CA PHE A 8 3.66 13.73 14.66
C PHE A 8 3.70 13.34 13.18
N GLN A 9 3.04 14.11 12.32
CA GLN A 9 3.09 13.87 10.87
C GLN A 9 4.52 13.91 10.34
N ALA A 10 5.32 14.89 10.75
CA ALA A 10 6.71 15.01 10.34
C ALA A 10 7.52 13.78 10.78
N ALA A 11 7.38 13.34 12.01
CA ALA A 11 8.07 12.16 12.55
C ALA A 11 7.72 10.88 11.76
N VAL A 12 6.43 10.67 11.45
CA VAL A 12 5.99 9.51 10.64
C VAL A 12 6.61 9.55 9.24
N VAL A 13 6.57 10.72 8.58
CA VAL A 13 7.13 10.90 7.24
C VAL A 13 8.64 10.65 7.25
N ASP A 14 9.34 11.13 8.28
CA ASP A 14 10.80 10.96 8.41
C ASP A 14 11.19 9.49 8.61
N VAL A 15 10.45 8.77 9.46
CA VAL A 15 10.69 7.34 9.69
C VAL A 15 10.45 6.54 8.40
N LEU A 16 9.33 6.77 7.71
CA LEU A 16 9.02 6.08 6.46
C LEU A 16 10.08 6.37 5.39
N TYR A 17 10.47 7.62 5.24
CA TYR A 17 11.52 8.01 4.30
C TYR A 17 12.85 7.29 4.60
N ALA A 18 13.30 7.29 5.85
CA ALA A 18 14.54 6.64 6.25
C ALA A 18 14.51 5.13 5.97
N LYS A 19 13.37 4.46 6.26
CA LYS A 19 13.19 3.03 6.00
C LYS A 19 13.21 2.71 4.50
N VAL A 20 12.51 3.49 3.69
CA VAL A 20 12.52 3.35 2.23
C VAL A 20 13.93 3.56 1.67
N GLN A 21 14.63 4.61 2.11
CA GLN A 21 15.99 4.89 1.67
C GLN A 21 16.95 3.73 2.02
N ALA A 22 16.80 3.14 3.21
CA ALA A 22 17.59 1.98 3.61
C ALA A 22 17.28 0.76 2.73
N ALA A 23 16.00 0.50 2.46
CA ALA A 23 15.57 -0.61 1.60
C ALA A 23 16.11 -0.47 0.16
N LEU A 24 16.02 0.72 -0.44
CA LEU A 24 16.57 0.97 -1.78
C LEU A 24 18.09 0.76 -1.83
N ARG A 25 18.81 1.17 -0.78
CA ARG A 25 20.26 0.91 -0.70
C ARG A 25 20.60 -0.57 -0.57
N GLN A 26 19.84 -1.32 0.23
CA GLN A 26 20.05 -2.75 0.44
C GLN A 26 19.74 -3.59 -0.80
N THR A 27 18.68 -3.22 -1.53
CA THR A 27 18.24 -3.96 -2.70
C THR A 27 18.89 -3.53 -4.01
N GLY A 28 19.46 -2.32 -4.06
CA GLY A 28 19.97 -1.72 -5.29
C GLY A 28 18.87 -1.35 -6.30
N LEU A 29 17.59 -1.41 -5.91
CA LEU A 29 16.46 -1.08 -6.79
C LEU A 29 16.38 0.44 -7.00
N THR A 30 15.97 0.82 -8.21
CA THR A 30 15.81 2.22 -8.62
C THR A 30 14.33 2.62 -8.76
N GLN A 31 13.40 1.70 -8.53
CA GLN A 31 11.97 1.93 -8.62
C GLN A 31 11.28 1.64 -7.29
N LEU A 32 10.31 2.47 -6.94
CA LEU A 32 9.53 2.38 -5.71
C LEU A 32 8.04 2.53 -6.03
N VAL A 33 7.23 1.57 -5.62
CA VAL A 33 5.77 1.69 -5.63
C VAL A 33 5.27 1.94 -4.22
N VAL A 34 4.47 2.99 -4.04
CA VAL A 34 3.87 3.37 -2.76
C VAL A 34 2.35 3.25 -2.86
N ALA A 35 1.76 2.31 -2.14
CA ALA A 35 0.33 2.05 -2.12
C ALA A 35 -0.25 2.08 -0.70
N GLY A 36 -1.58 2.04 -0.59
CA GLY A 36 -2.31 2.07 0.69
C GLY A 36 -2.65 3.47 1.17
N GLY A 37 -3.48 3.55 2.22
CA GLY A 37 -4.08 4.80 2.70
C GLY A 37 -3.06 5.87 3.10
N VAL A 38 -1.94 5.50 3.72
CA VAL A 38 -0.86 6.43 4.09
C VAL A 38 -0.18 7.02 2.85
N GLY A 39 -0.18 6.31 1.72
CA GLY A 39 0.30 6.80 0.43
C GLY A 39 -0.48 7.99 -0.14
N ALA A 40 -1.66 8.32 0.41
CA ALA A 40 -2.39 9.54 0.09
C ALA A 40 -1.80 10.80 0.74
N ASN A 41 -0.94 10.65 1.76
CA ASN A 41 -0.37 11.79 2.49
C ASN A 41 0.54 12.63 1.59
N SER A 42 0.18 13.90 1.38
CA SER A 42 0.89 14.82 0.48
C SER A 42 2.32 15.11 0.94
N ALA A 43 2.56 15.22 2.25
CA ALA A 43 3.90 15.46 2.79
C ALA A 43 4.82 14.24 2.57
N LEU A 44 4.28 13.02 2.74
CA LEU A 44 5.01 11.79 2.42
C LEU A 44 5.34 11.72 0.93
N ARG A 45 4.37 11.97 0.05
CA ARG A 45 4.58 11.99 -1.41
C ARG A 45 5.66 13.00 -1.80
N ALA A 46 5.57 14.22 -1.27
CA ALA A 46 6.58 15.25 -1.55
C ALA A 46 7.98 14.81 -1.12
N LYS A 47 8.09 14.22 0.08
CA LYS A 47 9.39 13.78 0.59
C LYS A 47 9.94 12.57 -0.17
N LEU A 48 9.13 11.58 -0.50
CA LEU A 48 9.58 10.40 -1.26
C LEU A 48 10.05 10.75 -2.69
N LYS A 49 9.47 11.78 -3.30
CA LYS A 49 9.93 12.29 -4.62
C LYS A 49 11.35 12.89 -4.60
N THR A 50 11.93 13.16 -3.43
CA THR A 50 13.32 13.60 -3.30
C THR A 50 14.34 12.45 -3.30
N LEU A 51 13.88 11.20 -3.29
CA LEU A 51 14.75 10.04 -3.41
C LEU A 51 15.36 9.96 -4.81
N ASN A 52 16.57 9.43 -4.88
CA ASN A 52 17.19 9.07 -6.15
C ASN A 52 16.62 7.73 -6.66
N ALA A 53 15.29 7.72 -6.92
CA ALA A 53 14.55 6.58 -7.41
C ALA A 53 13.30 7.06 -8.14
N GLU A 54 12.79 6.27 -9.07
CA GLU A 54 11.52 6.51 -9.73
C GLU A 54 10.39 6.07 -8.81
N VAL A 55 9.53 7.01 -8.38
CA VAL A 55 8.50 6.75 -7.38
C VAL A 55 7.11 6.81 -8.00
N PHE A 56 6.38 5.71 -7.91
CA PHE A 56 5.03 5.55 -8.42
C PHE A 56 4.00 5.61 -7.29
N PHE A 57 2.96 6.40 -7.49
CA PHE A 57 1.82 6.51 -6.58
C PHE A 57 0.53 6.27 -7.34
N PRO A 58 -0.46 5.59 -6.75
CA PRO A 58 -1.80 5.58 -7.30
C PRO A 58 -2.43 6.97 -7.20
N GLN A 59 -3.49 7.21 -7.97
CA GLN A 59 -4.33 8.39 -7.79
C GLN A 59 -4.89 8.42 -6.36
N HIS A 60 -5.16 9.61 -5.83
CA HIS A 60 -5.59 9.78 -4.43
C HIS A 60 -6.83 8.98 -4.08
N GLU A 61 -7.80 8.92 -5.00
CA GLU A 61 -9.06 8.17 -4.87
C GLU A 61 -8.87 6.65 -4.75
N TRP A 62 -7.74 6.12 -5.26
CA TRP A 62 -7.42 4.69 -5.23
C TRP A 62 -6.46 4.31 -4.08
N CYS A 63 -6.09 5.25 -3.22
CA CYS A 63 -5.16 4.96 -2.12
C CYS A 63 -5.80 4.20 -0.95
N THR A 64 -7.12 4.34 -0.75
CA THR A 64 -7.86 3.61 0.27
C THR A 64 -8.51 2.36 -0.30
N ASP A 65 -8.93 1.45 0.58
CA ASP A 65 -9.64 0.24 0.18
C ASP A 65 -10.89 0.59 -0.64
N ASN A 66 -11.07 -0.07 -1.77
CA ASN A 66 -12.18 0.18 -2.68
C ASN A 66 -12.57 -1.08 -3.44
N GLY A 67 -13.81 -1.10 -3.95
CA GLY A 67 -14.36 -2.25 -4.66
C GLY A 67 -13.63 -2.58 -5.97
N ALA A 68 -13.02 -1.59 -6.63
CA ALA A 68 -12.29 -1.82 -7.88
C ALA A 68 -11.03 -2.67 -7.65
N MET A 69 -10.34 -2.49 -6.52
CA MET A 69 -9.18 -3.34 -6.14
C MET A 69 -9.60 -4.80 -6.02
N ILE A 70 -10.72 -5.06 -5.35
CA ILE A 70 -11.25 -6.41 -5.15
C ILE A 70 -11.74 -7.00 -6.47
N ALA A 71 -12.44 -6.23 -7.29
CA ALA A 71 -12.89 -6.67 -8.60
C ALA A 71 -11.72 -7.00 -9.53
N TYR A 72 -10.67 -6.20 -9.52
CA TYR A 72 -9.45 -6.47 -10.28
C TYR A 72 -8.74 -7.74 -9.81
N ALA A 73 -8.56 -7.90 -8.48
CA ALA A 73 -7.96 -9.10 -7.92
C ALA A 73 -8.79 -10.37 -8.27
N ALA A 74 -10.13 -10.28 -8.18
CA ALA A 74 -11.01 -11.37 -8.56
C ALA A 74 -10.90 -11.70 -10.07
N ALA A 75 -10.79 -10.70 -10.93
CA ALA A 75 -10.62 -10.90 -12.38
C ALA A 75 -9.34 -11.66 -12.73
N GLN A 76 -8.27 -11.53 -11.95
CA GLN A 76 -7.02 -12.29 -12.14
C GLN A 76 -7.15 -13.77 -11.73
N HIS A 77 -8.22 -14.14 -11.01
CA HIS A 77 -8.44 -15.48 -10.47
C HIS A 77 -9.83 -16.05 -10.83
N LEU A 78 -10.37 -15.67 -11.99
CA LEU A 78 -11.69 -16.14 -12.45
C LEU A 78 -11.76 -17.67 -12.61
N ASP A 79 -10.64 -18.31 -12.91
CA ASP A 79 -10.49 -19.76 -12.98
C ASP A 79 -10.77 -20.46 -11.64
N LYS A 80 -10.57 -19.73 -10.53
CA LYS A 80 -10.80 -20.21 -9.16
C LYS A 80 -12.15 -19.76 -8.58
N ALA A 81 -13.03 -19.21 -9.39
CA ALA A 81 -14.31 -18.70 -8.94
C ALA A 81 -15.23 -19.82 -8.45
N HIS A 82 -15.61 -19.78 -7.18
CA HIS A 82 -16.61 -20.68 -6.60
C HIS A 82 -18.04 -20.15 -6.85
N ARG A 83 -18.89 -21.01 -7.40
CA ARG A 83 -20.33 -20.73 -7.59
C ARG A 83 -21.18 -21.24 -6.43
N ALA A 84 -20.67 -21.17 -5.20
CA ALA A 84 -21.42 -21.56 -4.02
C ALA A 84 -22.46 -20.49 -3.65
N ASN A 85 -23.59 -20.93 -3.09
CA ASN A 85 -24.67 -20.04 -2.69
C ASN A 85 -24.39 -19.23 -1.40
N GLY A 86 -23.16 -19.26 -0.90
CA GLY A 86 -22.74 -18.52 0.28
C GLY A 86 -21.22 -18.56 0.49
N PHE A 87 -20.75 -17.64 1.32
CA PHE A 87 -19.37 -17.56 1.73
C PHE A 87 -19.25 -17.12 3.19
N THR A 88 -18.18 -17.51 3.85
CA THR A 88 -17.86 -17.05 5.20
C THR A 88 -16.84 -15.93 5.16
N VAL A 89 -17.05 -14.90 6.01
CA VAL A 89 -16.12 -13.79 6.16
C VAL A 89 -15.04 -14.17 7.16
N LYS A 90 -13.77 -13.98 6.78
CA LYS A 90 -12.62 -14.13 7.66
C LYS A 90 -12.02 -12.75 7.98
N PRO A 91 -12.31 -12.15 9.16
CA PRO A 91 -11.87 -10.79 9.50
C PRO A 91 -10.35 -10.65 9.60
N ARG A 92 -9.66 -11.76 9.89
CA ARG A 92 -8.20 -11.87 9.92
C ARG A 92 -7.80 -13.07 9.08
N TRP A 93 -7.29 -12.81 7.90
CA TRP A 93 -6.81 -13.83 7.00
C TRP A 93 -5.32 -13.60 6.74
N ALA A 94 -4.48 -14.57 7.11
CA ALA A 94 -3.05 -14.50 6.84
C ALA A 94 -2.83 -14.55 5.31
N LEU A 95 -1.98 -13.69 4.81
CA LEU A 95 -1.79 -13.50 3.36
C LEU A 95 -1.24 -14.77 2.68
N ASP A 96 -0.37 -15.50 3.36
CA ASP A 96 0.18 -16.78 2.92
C ASP A 96 -0.89 -17.87 2.79
N MET A 97 -1.92 -17.83 3.63
CA MET A 97 -3.05 -18.75 3.59
C MET A 97 -4.05 -18.43 2.47
N ALA A 98 -4.09 -17.20 1.99
CA ALA A 98 -5.03 -16.77 0.96
C ALA A 98 -4.77 -17.46 -0.39
N PHE A 99 -3.53 -17.85 -0.66
CA PHE A 99 -3.14 -18.54 -1.89
C PHE A 99 -3.23 -20.07 -1.81
N GLN A 100 -3.38 -20.63 -0.59
CA GLN A 100 -3.49 -22.08 -0.37
C GLN A 100 -4.95 -22.58 -0.37
N ALA A 101 -5.89 -21.68 -0.16
CA ALA A 101 -7.33 -21.99 -0.04
C ALA A 101 -8.09 -21.95 -1.37
N ALA A 102 -7.37 -21.91 -2.48
CA ALA A 102 -7.94 -21.85 -3.83
C ALA A 102 -7.71 -23.14 -4.60
#